data_92f7e030f89d739e67f5ff4f67109d17
#
_entry.id   92f7e030f89d739e67f5ff4f67109d17
#
_cell.length_a   1.000
_cell.length_b   1.000
_cell.length_c   1.000
_cell.angle_alpha   90.00
_cell.angle_beta   90.00
_cell.angle_gamma   90.00
#
_symmetry.space_group_name_H-M   'P 1'
#
loop_
_entity.id
_entity.type
_entity.pdbx_description
1 polymer ?
#
loop_
_entity_poly.entity_id
_entity_poly.type
_entity_poly.pdbx_seq_one_letter_code
_entity_poly.pdbx_strand_id
1 'polypeptide(L)' 'MRWNIKGFDQYEVDEAGQVWAKPQKRRFGNSCRLIPEKPLKLEKAGTWQMRKGGLPQRLRPDEIEQLKIAKGETDATHS' A
#
# COMPACT_ATOMS: atom_id res chain seq x y z
N MET A 1 4.65 -12.69 6.26
CA MET A 1 4.10 -11.64 7.11
C MET A 1 4.05 -10.32 6.37
N ARG A 2 3.02 -9.53 6.58
CA ARG A 2 2.88 -8.25 5.90
C ARG A 2 2.67 -7.13 6.89
N TRP A 3 3.10 -5.93 6.51
CA TRP A 3 2.97 -4.74 7.32
C TRP A 3 2.19 -3.68 6.55
N ASN A 4 1.45 -2.87 7.28
CA ASN A 4 0.83 -1.70 6.69
C ASN A 4 1.88 -0.63 6.48
N ILE A 5 1.58 0.32 5.61
CA ILE A 5 2.48 1.45 5.35
C ILE A 5 1.78 2.71 5.84
N LYS A 6 2.42 3.40 6.77
CA LYS A 6 1.85 4.60 7.36
C LYS A 6 1.58 5.66 6.29
N GLY A 7 0.36 6.17 6.27
CA GLY A 7 -0.04 7.16 5.29
C GLY A 7 -0.49 6.59 3.96
N PHE A 8 -0.39 5.28 3.77
CA PHE A 8 -0.78 4.61 2.53
C PHE A 8 -1.66 3.41 2.87
N ASP A 9 -2.89 3.69 3.23
CA ASP A 9 -3.80 2.65 3.73
C ASP A 9 -4.15 1.59 2.72
N GLN A 10 -3.94 1.87 1.43
CA GLN A 10 -4.30 0.93 0.37
C GLN A 10 -3.15 0.01 -0.02
N TYR A 11 -2.05 0.08 0.69
CA TYR A 11 -0.85 -0.68 0.34
C TYR A 11 -0.30 -1.42 1.54
N GLU A 12 0.42 -2.51 1.25
CA GLU A 12 1.11 -3.31 2.24
C GLU A 12 2.48 -3.66 1.72
N VAL A 13 3.38 -4.04 2.61
CA VAL A 13 4.70 -4.51 2.21
C VAL A 13 4.95 -5.84 2.90
N ASP A 14 5.54 -6.80 2.19
CA ASP A 14 5.86 -8.10 2.77
C ASP A 14 7.30 -8.15 3.27
N GLU A 15 7.69 -9.26 3.84
CA GLU A 15 9.01 -9.40 4.42
C GLU A 15 10.12 -9.41 3.37
N ALA A 16 9.79 -9.65 2.11
CA ALA A 16 10.74 -9.56 1.02
C ALA A 16 10.90 -8.13 0.50
N GLY A 17 10.12 -7.20 1.04
CA GLY A 17 10.16 -5.82 0.59
C GLY A 17 9.25 -5.53 -0.60
N GLN A 18 8.44 -6.50 -1.02
CA GLN A 18 7.51 -6.32 -2.12
C GLN A 18 6.29 -5.54 -1.64
N VAL A 19 5.93 -4.49 -2.35
CA VAL A 19 4.75 -3.70 -2.04
C VAL A 19 3.55 -4.28 -2.77
N TRP A 20 2.42 -4.36 -2.07
CA TRP A 20 1.18 -4.92 -2.59
C TRP A 20 0.07 -3.89 -2.46
N ALA A 21 -0.78 -3.83 -3.48
CA ALA A 21 -2.01 -3.06 -3.41
C ALA A 21 -3.08 -3.95 -2.78
N LYS A 22 -3.70 -3.46 -1.72
CA LYS A 22 -4.74 -4.22 -1.03
C LYS A 22 -5.95 -4.46 -1.93
N PRO A 23 -6.72 -5.51 -1.70
CA PRO A 23 -7.96 -5.71 -2.46
C PRO A 23 -8.91 -4.55 -2.24
N GLN A 24 -9.61 -4.17 -3.28
CA GLN A 24 -10.52 -3.03 -3.25
C GLN A 24 -11.86 -3.41 -3.84
N LYS A 25 -12.88 -2.72 -3.38
CA LYS A 25 -14.21 -2.84 -3.93
C LYS A 25 -14.46 -1.63 -4.80
N ARG A 26 -14.72 -1.85 -6.06
CA ARG A 26 -15.00 -0.76 -6.99
C ARG A 26 -16.40 -0.88 -7.56
N ARG A 27 -17.03 0.26 -7.75
CA ARG A 27 -18.35 0.34 -8.31
C ARG A 27 -18.27 0.62 -9.80
N PHE A 28 -18.96 -0.21 -10.59
CA PHE A 28 -19.07 0.00 -12.03
C PHE A 28 -20.54 0.07 -12.38
N GLY A 29 -21.06 1.27 -12.56
CA GLY A 29 -22.49 1.44 -12.81
C GLY A 29 -23.30 0.92 -11.65
N ASN A 30 -24.16 -0.08 -11.90
CA ASN A 30 -25.00 -0.69 -10.87
C ASN A 30 -24.36 -1.92 -10.23
N SER A 31 -23.15 -2.23 -10.60
CA SER A 31 -22.47 -3.42 -10.08
C SER A 31 -21.31 -3.03 -9.21
N CYS A 32 -20.94 -3.92 -8.30
CA CYS A 32 -19.73 -3.80 -7.52
C CYS A 32 -18.81 -4.94 -7.89
N ARG A 33 -17.54 -4.65 -8.02
CA ARG A 33 -16.55 -5.67 -8.33
C ARG A 33 -15.43 -5.62 -7.31
N LEU A 34 -15.05 -6.78 -6.82
CA LEU A 34 -13.93 -6.91 -5.91
C LEU A 34 -12.66 -7.07 -6.74
N ILE A 35 -11.72 -6.16 -6.56
CA ILE A 35 -10.44 -6.22 -7.24
C ILE A 35 -9.45 -6.85 -6.27
N PRO A 36 -8.84 -7.99 -6.63
CA PRO A 36 -7.93 -8.68 -5.72
C PRO A 36 -6.64 -7.90 -5.53
N GLU A 37 -5.89 -8.28 -4.52
CA GLU A 37 -4.61 -7.65 -4.28
C GLU A 37 -3.66 -7.91 -5.44
N LYS A 38 -2.77 -6.95 -5.66
CA LYS A 38 -1.82 -7.01 -6.77
C LYS A 38 -0.44 -6.61 -6.29
N PRO A 39 0.62 -7.31 -6.72
CA PRO A 39 1.96 -6.83 -6.45
C PRO A 39 2.27 -5.61 -7.32
N LEU A 40 2.94 -4.64 -6.75
CA LEU A 40 3.41 -3.49 -7.50
C LEU A 40 4.75 -3.83 -8.14
N LYS A 41 5.04 -3.12 -9.23
CA LYS A 41 6.33 -3.25 -9.88
C LYS A 41 7.26 -2.16 -9.38
N LEU A 42 8.48 -2.56 -9.07
CA LEU A 42 9.52 -1.58 -8.74
C LEU A 42 9.91 -0.85 -10.01
N GLU A 43 9.95 0.46 -9.96
CA GLU A 43 10.31 1.27 -11.12
C GLU A 43 11.81 1.18 -11.40
N LYS A 44 12.19 1.55 -12.62
CA LYS A 44 13.60 1.52 -13.03
C LYS A 44 14.48 2.38 -12.13
N ALA A 45 13.91 3.43 -11.57
CA ALA A 45 14.66 4.29 -10.65
C ALA A 45 14.81 3.68 -9.26
N GLY A 46 14.27 2.48 -9.03
CA GLY A 46 14.34 1.85 -7.74
C GLY A 46 13.33 2.38 -6.73
N THR A 47 12.26 2.97 -7.22
CA THR A 47 11.22 3.52 -6.35
C THR A 47 9.88 2.82 -6.59
N TRP A 48 9.01 2.92 -5.59
CA TRP A 48 7.65 2.40 -5.68
C TRP A 48 6.70 3.56 -5.94
N GLN A 49 5.85 3.43 -6.94
CA GLN A 49 4.83 4.43 -7.21
C GLN A 49 3.54 4.02 -6.52
N MET A 50 3.10 4.83 -5.57
CA MET A 50 1.89 4.59 -4.83
C MET A 50 1.03 5.84 -4.87
N ARG A 51 -0.25 5.70 -4.56
CA ARG A 51 -1.17 6.83 -4.54
C ARG A 51 -1.56 7.17 -3.13
N LYS A 52 -1.54 8.44 -2.82
CA LYS A 52 -1.99 8.96 -1.54
C LYS A 52 -2.97 10.11 -1.81
N GLY A 53 -4.21 9.92 -1.39
CA GLY A 53 -5.24 10.93 -1.64
C GLY A 53 -5.47 11.21 -3.12
N GLY A 54 -5.28 10.22 -3.98
CA GLY A 54 -5.47 10.37 -5.41
C GLY A 54 -4.26 10.90 -6.16
N LEU A 55 -3.20 11.28 -5.45
CA LEU A 55 -1.99 11.82 -6.07
C LEU A 55 -0.89 10.76 -6.06
N PRO A 56 -0.13 10.65 -7.16
CA PRO A 56 0.97 9.70 -7.19
C PRO A 56 2.12 10.16 -6.32
N GLN A 57 2.69 9.21 -5.59
CA GLN A 57 3.85 9.45 -4.74
C GLN A 57 4.89 8.40 -5.07
N ARG A 58 6.15 8.78 -5.11
CA ARG A 58 7.24 7.84 -5.31
C ARG A 58 8.03 7.71 -4.02
N LEU A 59 8.22 6.47 -3.60
CA LEU A 59 8.91 6.18 -2.36
C LEU A 59 10.04 5.20 -2.63
N ARG A 60 11.13 5.40 -1.94
CA ARG A 60 12.25 4.48 -2.00
C ARG A 60 12.01 3.33 -1.02
N PRO A 61 12.65 2.18 -1.25
CA PRO A 61 12.48 1.06 -0.33
C PRO A 61 12.82 1.39 1.13
N ASP A 62 13.83 2.21 1.36
CA ASP A 62 14.19 2.60 2.71
C ASP A 62 13.13 3.50 3.35
N GLU A 63 12.46 4.33 2.57
CA GLU A 63 11.35 5.12 3.08
C GLU A 63 10.19 4.24 3.49
N ILE A 64 9.90 3.22 2.71
CA ILE A 64 8.85 2.27 3.03
C ILE A 64 9.19 1.52 4.31
N GLU A 65 10.45 1.17 4.47
CA GLU A 65 10.91 0.50 5.68
C GLU A 65 10.64 1.33 6.92
N GLN A 66 10.82 2.64 6.83
CA GLN A 66 10.58 3.55 7.94
C GLN A 66 9.09 3.75 8.22
N LEU A 67 8.25 3.57 7.21
CA LEU A 67 6.80 3.75 7.34
C LEU A 67 6.09 2.45 7.69
N LYS A 68 6.82 1.37 7.82
CA LYS A 68 6.26 0.06 8.08
C LYS A 68 5.66 0.00 9.48
N ILE A 69 4.42 -0.45 9.58
CA ILE A 69 3.77 -0.64 10.88
C ILE A 69 3.13 -2.03 10.90
N ALA A 70 3.14 -2.65 12.06
CA ALA A 70 2.61 -3.99 12.20
C ALA A 70 1.12 -4.00 11.92
N LYS A 71 0.67 -5.06 11.26
CA LYS A 71 -0.75 -5.23 11.00
C LYS A 71 -1.48 -5.36 12.32
N GLY A 72 -2.57 -4.65 12.44
CA GLY A 72 -3.30 -4.62 13.68
C GLY A 72 -2.95 -3.42 14.55
N GLU A 73 -1.81 -2.81 14.33
CA GLU A 73 -1.50 -1.55 14.98
C GLU A 73 -1.97 -0.42 14.10
N THR A 74 -2.41 0.64 14.71
CA THR A 74 -2.76 1.81 13.94
C THR A 74 -1.83 2.91 14.38
N ASP A 75 -1.53 3.78 13.46
CA ASP A 75 -0.79 4.94 13.84
C ASP A 75 -1.68 5.94 14.51
N ALA A 76 -2.91 5.68 14.55
CA ALA A 76 -3.80 6.49 15.24
C ALA A 76 -3.64 6.18 16.63
N THR A 77 -3.39 6.74 17.25
CA THR A 77 -3.30 6.46 18.40
C THR A 77 -4.41 6.37 18.98
N HIS A 78 -5.04 6.08 18.90
CA HIS A 78 -6.07 5.99 19.35
C HIS A 78 -5.98 5.57 20.42
N SER A 79 -5.97 5.68 20.66
CA SER A 79 -6.12 5.30 21.39
C SER A 79 -6.57 4.84 21.80
#